data_352557664cd413ec269a4b6bd679578a
#
_entry.id   352557664cd413ec269a4b6bd679578a
#
_cell.length_a   1.000
_cell.length_b   1.000
_cell.length_c   1.000
_cell.angle_alpha   90.00
_cell.angle_beta   90.00
_cell.angle_gamma   90.00
#
_symmetry.space_group_name_H-M   'P 1'
#
loop_
_entity.id
_entity.type
_entity.pdbx_description
1 polymer ?
#
loop_
_entity_poly.entity_id
_entity_poly.type
_entity_poly.pdbx_seq_one_letter_code
_entity_poly.pdbx_strand_id
1 'polypeptide(L)'
;DIETDGLDYKLGRIMTIGFSFAEKQGFVIPIYHSESQFIDRDIQRIKDLTQGLIEDENVVKIFHNSKFDIKFLMNWGIKDFNNIEDTQIMHSLVDENLPHSLMDLVKQYFPHELEKF
;
A
#
# COMPACT_ATOMS: atom_id res chain seq x y z
N ASP A 1 -0.27 0.14 1.52
CA ASP A 1 -0.58 -1.19 0.97
C ASP A 1 -2.06 -1.34 0.70
N ILE A 2 -2.44 -2.08 -0.33
CA ILE A 2 -3.84 -2.35 -0.67
C ILE A 2 -4.09 -3.85 -0.80
N GLU A 3 -5.32 -4.28 -0.47
CA GLU A 3 -5.83 -5.60 -0.84
C GLU A 3 -6.92 -5.44 -1.91
N THR A 4 -6.94 -6.33 -2.87
CA THR A 4 -7.82 -6.24 -4.05
C THR A 4 -8.57 -7.54 -4.28
N ASP A 5 -9.68 -7.47 -5.01
CA ASP A 5 -10.47 -8.65 -5.38
C ASP A 5 -9.99 -9.33 -6.68
N GLY A 6 -8.84 -8.92 -7.19
CA GLY A 6 -8.21 -9.50 -8.38
C GLY A 6 -6.86 -8.85 -8.67
N LEU A 7 -6.14 -9.39 -9.65
CA LEU A 7 -4.82 -8.92 -10.03
C LEU A 7 -4.83 -7.89 -11.17
N ASP A 8 -5.92 -7.84 -11.93
CA ASP A 8 -6.07 -6.89 -13.03
C ASP A 8 -6.68 -5.59 -12.49
N TYR A 9 -5.87 -4.53 -12.48
CA TYR A 9 -6.27 -3.23 -11.96
C TYR A 9 -7.43 -2.57 -12.72
N LYS A 10 -7.71 -3.01 -13.95
CA LYS A 10 -8.82 -2.49 -14.75
C LYS A 10 -10.17 -3.12 -14.38
N LEU A 11 -10.14 -4.34 -13.88
CA LEU A 11 -11.32 -5.14 -13.55
C LEU A 11 -11.53 -5.28 -12.05
N GLY A 12 -10.44 -5.32 -11.29
CA GLY A 12 -10.47 -5.49 -9.84
C GLY A 12 -10.78 -4.19 -9.09
N ARG A 13 -11.20 -4.35 -7.83
CA ARG A 13 -11.50 -3.24 -6.91
C ARG A 13 -10.60 -3.30 -5.70
N ILE A 14 -10.37 -2.14 -5.12
CA ILE A 14 -9.67 -2.02 -3.83
C ILE A 14 -10.62 -2.47 -2.72
N MET A 15 -10.29 -3.57 -2.08
CA MET A 15 -11.06 -4.09 -0.95
C MET A 15 -10.72 -3.35 0.34
N THR A 16 -9.42 -3.16 0.59
CA THR A 16 -8.92 -2.45 1.77
C THR A 16 -7.69 -1.61 1.42
N ILE A 17 -7.47 -0.56 2.20
CA ILE A 17 -6.23 0.21 2.19
C ILE A 17 -5.61 0.16 3.58
N GLY A 18 -4.33 -0.22 3.65
CA GLY A 18 -3.54 -0.24 4.88
C GLY A 18 -2.56 0.93 4.95
N PHE A 19 -2.48 1.55 6.12
CA PHE A 19 -1.57 2.64 6.43
C PHE A 19 -0.80 2.37 7.71
N SER A 20 0.45 2.84 7.75
CA SER A 20 1.25 2.92 8.97
C SER A 20 1.92 4.28 9.02
N PHE A 21 1.75 4.99 10.12
CA PHE A 21 2.35 6.31 10.36
C PHE A 21 3.43 6.28 11.44
N ALA A 22 3.57 5.15 12.11
CA ALA A 22 4.57 4.96 13.16
C ALA A 22 4.94 3.48 13.27
N GLU A 23 6.11 3.22 13.82
CA GLU A 23 6.59 1.87 14.09
C GLU A 23 5.58 1.08 14.95
N LYS A 24 5.32 -0.16 14.58
CA LYS A 24 4.37 -1.08 15.27
C LYS A 24 2.92 -0.60 15.32
N GLN A 25 2.55 0.36 14.48
CA GLN A 25 1.18 0.83 14.36
C GLN A 25 0.71 0.71 12.90
N GLY A 26 -0.49 0.20 12.71
CA GLY A 26 -1.11 0.09 11.39
C GLY A 26 -2.62 0.24 11.48
N PHE A 27 -3.20 0.75 10.40
CA PHE A 27 -4.63 0.93 10.24
C PHE A 27 -5.06 0.32 8.92
N VAL A 28 -6.20 -0.35 8.89
CA VAL A 28 -6.79 -0.88 7.68
C VAL A 28 -8.18 -0.29 7.52
N ILE A 29 -8.44 0.29 6.36
CA ILE A 29 -9.73 0.88 6.01
C ILE A 29 -10.40 -0.01 4.97
N PRO A 30 -11.53 -0.66 5.29
CA PRO A 30 -12.30 -1.44 4.32
C PRO A 30 -13.04 -0.49 3.38
N ILE A 31 -12.78 -0.59 2.07
CA ILE A 31 -13.42 0.25 1.04
C ILE A 31 -14.59 -0.50 0.41
N TYR A 32 -14.31 -1.42 -0.51
CA TYR A 32 -15.32 -2.24 -1.19
C TYR A 32 -15.40 -3.66 -0.63
N HIS A 33 -14.89 -3.85 0.58
CA HIS A 33 -15.00 -5.10 1.30
C HIS A 33 -16.45 -5.38 1.71
N SER A 34 -16.86 -6.64 1.71
CA SER A 34 -18.25 -7.04 2.04
C SER A 34 -18.69 -6.63 3.45
N GLU A 35 -17.75 -6.48 4.37
CA GLU A 35 -18.00 -6.03 5.74
C GLU A 35 -17.90 -4.52 5.92
N SER A 36 -17.60 -3.76 4.87
CA SER A 36 -17.54 -2.31 4.94
C SER A 36 -18.94 -1.74 5.13
N GLN A 37 -19.07 -0.82 6.08
CA GLN A 37 -20.30 -0.07 6.35
C GLN A 37 -20.27 1.34 5.76
N PHE A 38 -19.23 1.68 5.01
CA PHE A 38 -19.10 2.98 4.35
C PHE A 38 -20.07 3.13 3.19
N ILE A 39 -20.78 4.24 3.15
CA ILE A 39 -21.60 4.67 2.02
C ILE A 39 -20.75 5.44 1.00
N ASP A 40 -21.27 5.72 -0.17
CA ASP A 40 -20.54 6.39 -1.26
C ASP A 40 -19.91 7.72 -0.84
N ARG A 41 -20.60 8.49 0.00
CA ARG A 41 -20.08 9.75 0.54
C ARG A 41 -18.83 9.54 1.40
N ASP A 42 -18.81 8.49 2.22
CA ASP A 42 -17.67 8.15 3.07
C ASP A 42 -16.49 7.69 2.22
N ILE A 43 -16.77 6.86 1.20
CA ILE A 43 -15.75 6.39 0.25
C ILE A 43 -15.14 7.58 -0.52
N GLN A 44 -15.96 8.53 -0.96
CA GLN A 44 -15.45 9.75 -1.60
C GLN A 44 -14.58 10.57 -0.65
N ARG A 45 -14.95 10.68 0.62
CA ARG A 45 -14.13 11.35 1.64
C ARG A 45 -12.80 10.64 1.86
N ILE A 46 -12.81 9.32 1.93
CA ILE A 46 -11.57 8.52 2.06
C ILE A 46 -10.69 8.71 0.83
N LYS A 47 -11.28 8.74 -0.37
CA LYS A 47 -10.54 9.01 -1.61
C LYS A 47 -9.90 10.40 -1.58
N ASP A 48 -10.61 11.43 -1.17
CA ASP A 48 -10.10 12.80 -1.09
C ASP A 48 -8.94 12.92 -0.08
N LEU A 49 -9.06 12.26 1.08
CA LEU A 49 -7.98 12.21 2.07
C LEU A 49 -6.76 11.43 1.56
N THR A 50 -6.98 10.34 0.86
CA THR A 50 -5.91 9.56 0.23
C THR A 50 -5.20 10.39 -0.84
N GLN A 51 -5.95 11.13 -1.67
CA GLN A 51 -5.39 12.04 -2.65
C GLN A 51 -4.50 13.09 -2.01
N GLY A 52 -4.97 13.75 -0.93
CA GLY A 52 -4.17 14.74 -0.22
C GLY A 52 -2.86 14.18 0.34
N LEU A 53 -2.87 12.95 0.84
CA LEU A 53 -1.66 12.27 1.31
C LEU A 53 -0.71 11.93 0.16
N ILE A 54 -1.23 11.40 -0.95
CA ILE A 54 -0.42 10.95 -2.09
C ILE A 54 0.26 12.12 -2.80
N GLU A 55 -0.42 13.25 -2.96
CA GLU A 55 0.13 14.42 -3.64
C GLU A 55 1.08 15.27 -2.77
N ASP A 56 1.09 15.09 -1.46
CA ASP A 56 1.91 15.89 -0.54
C ASP A 56 3.40 15.57 -0.73
N GLU A 57 4.14 16.54 -1.23
CA GLU A 57 5.60 16.45 -1.46
C GLU A 57 6.41 16.35 -0.17
N ASN A 58 5.85 16.79 0.96
CA ASN A 58 6.52 16.78 2.26
C ASN A 58 6.38 15.44 3.00
N VAL A 59 5.54 14.55 2.50
CA VAL A 59 5.32 13.23 3.09
C VAL A 59 5.88 12.15 2.17
N VAL A 60 6.83 11.37 2.68
CA VAL A 60 7.33 10.18 1.99
C VAL A 60 6.30 9.06 2.11
N LYS A 61 5.88 8.51 0.98
CA LYS A 61 5.00 7.34 0.93
C LYS A 61 5.83 6.12 0.58
N ILE A 62 5.96 5.19 1.52
CA ILE A 62 6.75 3.97 1.39
C ILE A 62 5.83 2.80 1.04
N PHE A 63 6.15 2.12 -0.05
CA PHE A 63 5.47 0.93 -0.54
C PHE A 63 6.43 -0.25 -0.61
N HIS A 64 5.86 -1.42 -0.76
CA HIS A 64 6.59 -2.61 -1.21
C HIS A 64 5.91 -3.16 -2.46
N ASN A 65 6.58 -3.12 -3.61
CA ASN A 65 5.98 -3.35 -4.93
C ASN A 65 4.95 -2.28 -5.31
N SER A 66 5.35 -1.03 -5.24
CA SER A 66 4.51 0.16 -5.46
C SER A 66 3.76 0.15 -6.79
N LYS A 67 4.33 -0.47 -7.82
CA LYS A 67 3.72 -0.55 -9.15
C LYS A 67 2.33 -1.21 -9.12
N PHE A 68 2.14 -2.22 -8.29
CA PHE A 68 0.84 -2.88 -8.12
C PHE A 68 -0.17 -1.91 -7.49
N ASP A 69 0.17 -1.34 -6.35
CA ASP A 69 -0.72 -0.44 -5.60
C ASP A 69 -1.06 0.81 -6.40
N ILE A 70 -0.06 1.43 -7.01
CA ILE A 70 -0.23 2.67 -7.79
C ILE A 70 -1.20 2.45 -8.96
N LYS A 71 -1.12 1.33 -9.68
CA LYS A 71 -2.04 1.05 -10.79
C LYS A 71 -3.50 0.99 -10.33
N PHE A 72 -3.79 0.33 -9.21
CA PHE A 72 -5.12 0.29 -8.64
C PHE A 72 -5.58 1.65 -8.13
N LEU A 73 -4.70 2.38 -7.43
CA LEU A 73 -5.01 3.72 -6.95
C LEU A 73 -5.30 4.68 -8.10
N MET A 74 -4.51 4.63 -9.17
CA MET A 74 -4.76 5.44 -10.38
C MET A 74 -6.10 5.10 -11.03
N ASN A 75 -6.43 3.81 -11.16
CA ASN A 75 -7.72 3.39 -11.70
C ASN A 75 -8.89 3.81 -10.79
N TRP A 76 -8.65 3.92 -9.49
CA TRP A 76 -9.64 4.44 -8.52
C TRP A 76 -9.79 5.96 -8.58
N GLY A 77 -8.88 6.67 -9.28
CA GLY A 77 -8.95 8.11 -9.51
C GLY A 77 -7.90 8.95 -8.76
N ILE A 78 -6.94 8.32 -8.11
CA ILE A 78 -5.82 9.02 -7.45
C ILE A 78 -4.80 9.45 -8.50
N LYS A 79 -4.24 10.64 -8.35
CA LYS A 79 -3.28 11.28 -9.26
C LYS A 79 -2.12 11.89 -8.48
N ASP A 80 -1.15 12.44 -9.24
CA ASP A 80 -0.08 13.28 -8.69
C ASP A 80 0.68 12.61 -7.55
N PHE A 81 1.21 11.41 -7.85
CA PHE A 81 2.01 10.62 -6.91
C PHE A 81 3.36 11.28 -6.68
N ASN A 82 3.54 11.92 -5.54
CA ASN A 82 4.77 12.59 -5.15
C ASN A 82 5.47 11.85 -4.01
N ASN A 83 6.79 11.91 -4.03
CA ASN A 83 7.67 11.40 -2.97
C ASN A 83 7.36 9.94 -2.59
N ILE A 84 7.38 9.08 -3.61
CA ILE A 84 7.13 7.64 -3.50
C ILE A 84 8.45 6.89 -3.37
N GLU A 85 8.55 6.01 -2.39
CA GLU A 85 9.65 5.08 -2.20
C GLU A 85 9.15 3.64 -2.22
N ASP A 86 9.95 2.73 -2.77
CA ASP A 86 9.63 1.32 -2.91
C ASP A 86 10.75 0.45 -2.33
N THR A 87 10.48 -0.22 -1.24
CA THR A 87 11.45 -1.06 -0.55
C THR A 87 11.82 -2.32 -1.34
N GLN A 88 10.98 -2.80 -2.24
CA GLN A 88 11.33 -3.91 -3.14
C GLN A 88 12.41 -3.47 -4.14
N ILE A 89 12.25 -2.31 -4.74
CA ILE A 89 13.25 -1.73 -5.66
C ILE A 89 14.54 -1.42 -4.92
N MET A 90 14.46 -0.80 -3.74
CA MET A 90 15.64 -0.51 -2.92
C MET A 90 16.45 -1.77 -2.61
N HIS A 91 15.77 -2.85 -2.21
CA HIS A 91 16.44 -4.12 -1.90
C HIS A 91 17.07 -4.75 -3.14
N SER A 92 16.45 -4.66 -4.31
CA SER A 92 17.03 -5.15 -5.56
C SER A 92 18.31 -4.42 -5.96
N LEU A 93 18.45 -3.14 -5.56
CA LEU A 93 19.66 -2.36 -5.77
C LEU A 93 20.77 -2.70 -4.76
N VAL A 94 20.40 -3.19 -3.59
CA VAL A 94 21.37 -3.66 -2.56
C VAL A 94 21.97 -5.01 -2.97
N ASP A 95 21.13 -5.96 -3.36
CA ASP A 95 21.58 -7.27 -3.86
C ASP A 95 20.54 -7.87 -4.83
N GLU A 96 20.86 -7.86 -6.09
CA GLU A 96 19.99 -8.38 -7.16
C GLU A 96 19.77 -9.90 -7.11
N ASN A 97 20.64 -10.65 -6.41
CA ASN A 97 20.60 -12.10 -6.35
C ASN A 97 19.71 -12.65 -5.23
N LEU A 98 19.27 -11.80 -4.32
CA LEU A 98 18.40 -12.21 -3.22
C LEU A 98 16.90 -12.08 -3.60
N PRO A 99 16.03 -12.88 -2.99
CA PRO A 99 14.60 -12.70 -3.17
C PRO A 99 14.15 -11.37 -2.52
N HIS A 100 13.18 -10.70 -3.14
CA HIS A 100 12.76 -9.33 -2.78
C HIS A 100 11.32 -9.25 -2.28
N SER A 101 10.65 -10.37 -1.97
CA SER A 101 9.33 -10.28 -1.36
C SER A 101 9.41 -9.67 0.03
N LEU A 102 8.33 -9.04 0.49
CA LEU A 102 8.29 -8.45 1.84
C LEU A 102 8.61 -9.50 2.91
N MET A 103 8.09 -10.71 2.75
CA MET A 103 8.36 -11.82 3.68
C MET A 103 9.84 -12.20 3.70
N ASP A 104 10.50 -12.20 2.54
CA ASP A 104 11.94 -12.50 2.46
C ASP A 104 12.78 -11.42 3.16
N LEU A 105 12.40 -10.15 2.98
CA LEU A 105 13.06 -9.04 3.68
C LEU A 105 12.86 -9.15 5.20
N VAL A 106 11.66 -9.47 5.65
CA VAL A 106 11.40 -9.65 7.07
C VAL A 106 12.21 -10.80 7.64
N LYS A 107 12.30 -11.94 6.95
CA LYS A 107 13.15 -13.07 7.35
C LYS A 107 14.62 -12.71 7.46
N GLN A 108 15.10 -11.90 6.53
CA GLN A 108 16.51 -11.51 6.47
C GLN A 108 16.89 -10.48 7.53
N TYR A 109 16.08 -9.43 7.69
CA TYR A 109 16.42 -8.27 8.52
C TYR A 109 15.76 -8.28 9.90
N PHE A 110 14.62 -8.98 10.04
CA PHE A 110 13.82 -8.99 11.26
C PHE A 110 13.38 -10.40 11.66
N PRO A 111 14.31 -11.38 11.71
CA PRO A 111 13.92 -12.79 11.96
C PRO A 111 13.16 -12.98 13.26
N HIS A 112 13.47 -12.20 14.29
CA HIS A 112 12.83 -12.30 15.61
C HIS A 112 11.40 -11.73 15.64
N GLU A 113 11.01 -10.90 14.67
CA GLU A 113 9.65 -10.38 14.60
C GLU A 113 8.66 -11.44 14.07
N LEU A 114 9.13 -12.41 13.29
CA LEU A 114 8.31 -13.51 12.78
C LEU A 114 7.88 -14.52 13.86
N GLU A 115 8.67 -14.66 14.92
CA GLU A 115 8.36 -15.58 16.02
C GLU A 115 7.12 -15.15 16.82
N LYS A 116 6.66 -13.91 16.62
CA LYS A 116 5.49 -13.34 17.30
C LYS A 116 4.17 -13.57 16.57
N PHE A 117 4.24 -14.10 15.38
CA PHE A 117 3.09 -14.38 14.51
C PHE A 117 2.96 -15.89 14.28
#